data_aefb766db7634938362da09edf5ec93a
#
_entry.id   aefb766db7634938362da09edf5ec93a
#
_cell.length_a   1.000
_cell.length_b   1.000
_cell.length_c   1.000
_cell.angle_alpha   90.00
_cell.angle_beta   90.00
_cell.angle_gamma   90.00
#
_symmetry.space_group_name_H-M   'P 1'
#
loop_
_entity.id
_entity.type
_entity.pdbx_description
1 polymer ?
#
loop_
_entity_poly.entity_id
_entity_poly.type
_entity_poly.pdbx_seq_one_letter_code
_entity_poly.pdbx_strand_id
1 'polypeptide(L)'
;MDRTSSSVYAESEFPKRQEVDMGLFAFIKEAGEKLFGSGEAKAATAPADPATANAKAAQAIHDYIVALKLAPPDLGISFDSASSLVTVSGTAPDQATREKILLAAGNVAGVAEVENKLSVARAEPEAQFHTVVRGDTLSAIAKKFYGDANKYPLIFEANKPMLSHPDKIYPGQMLRIPPQG
;
A
#
# COMPACT_ATOMS: atom_id res chain seq x y z
N MET A 1 59.38 -3.03 -22.41
CA MET A 1 59.15 -1.83 -21.60
C MET A 1 57.90 -1.21 -22.20
N ASP A 2 56.78 -1.53 -21.66
CA ASP A 2 55.68 -0.56 -21.55
C ASP A 2 54.60 -1.14 -20.68
N ARG A 3 54.36 -0.44 -19.59
CA ARG A 3 53.32 -0.79 -18.62
C ARG A 3 52.09 0.03 -18.95
N THR A 4 51.06 -0.56 -19.49
CA THR A 4 49.75 0.04 -19.50
C THR A 4 48.92 -0.55 -18.38
N SER A 5 48.81 0.23 -17.33
CA SER A 5 47.95 0.02 -16.18
C SER A 5 46.50 0.15 -16.63
N SER A 6 45.80 -0.95 -16.76
CA SER A 6 44.36 -0.96 -16.98
C SER A 6 43.67 -0.85 -15.64
N SER A 7 43.15 0.33 -15.37
CA SER A 7 42.30 0.62 -14.21
C SER A 7 40.99 -0.12 -14.36
N VAL A 8 40.82 -1.19 -13.59
CA VAL A 8 39.56 -1.91 -13.46
C VAL A 8 38.68 -1.07 -12.55
N TYR A 9 37.80 -0.27 -13.14
CA TYR A 9 36.67 0.28 -12.41
C TYR A 9 35.75 -0.87 -12.03
N ALA A 10 35.77 -1.24 -10.76
CA ALA A 10 34.77 -2.09 -10.19
C ALA A 10 33.41 -1.40 -10.34
N GLU A 11 32.60 -1.88 -11.26
CA GLU A 11 31.19 -1.60 -11.28
C GLU A 11 30.63 -2.11 -9.95
N SER A 12 30.30 -1.18 -9.09
CA SER A 12 29.50 -1.45 -7.90
C SER A 12 28.16 -1.94 -8.39
N GLU A 13 27.95 -3.25 -8.35
CA GLU A 13 26.65 -3.85 -8.49
C GLU A 13 25.76 -3.33 -7.35
N PHE A 14 24.99 -2.28 -7.65
CA PHE A 14 23.82 -1.97 -6.86
C PHE A 14 22.92 -3.20 -6.92
N PRO A 15 22.50 -3.76 -5.79
CA PRO A 15 21.54 -4.84 -5.80
C PRO A 15 20.30 -4.33 -6.54
N LYS A 16 19.92 -5.03 -7.58
CA LYS A 16 18.72 -4.79 -8.37
C LYS A 16 17.55 -4.64 -7.40
N ARG A 17 16.97 -3.46 -7.40
CA ARG A 17 15.67 -3.15 -6.80
C ARG A 17 14.57 -3.93 -7.52
N GLN A 18 14.53 -5.21 -7.33
CA GLN A 18 13.45 -6.04 -7.87
C GLN A 18 13.34 -7.23 -6.94
N GLU A 19 12.39 -7.16 -6.04
CA GLU A 19 11.67 -8.31 -5.51
C GLU A 19 10.82 -7.99 -4.27
N VAL A 20 10.87 -6.76 -3.74
CA VAL A 20 10.08 -6.39 -2.54
C VAL A 20 8.73 -5.80 -2.92
N ASP A 21 8.53 -5.42 -4.18
CA ASP A 21 7.37 -4.65 -4.62
C ASP A 21 6.21 -5.50 -5.19
N MET A 22 6.46 -6.74 -5.61
CA MET A 22 5.41 -7.57 -6.23
C MET A 22 4.47 -8.26 -5.23
N GLY A 23 4.84 -8.37 -3.97
CA GLY A 23 3.99 -8.95 -2.92
C GLY A 23 2.94 -7.99 -2.37
N LEU A 24 3.17 -6.67 -2.48
CA LEU A 24 2.30 -5.64 -1.93
C LEU A 24 1.07 -5.37 -2.82
N PHE A 25 1.13 -5.67 -4.10
CA PHE A 25 0.20 -5.12 -5.09
C PHE A 25 -0.71 -6.13 -5.80
N ALA A 26 -0.51 -7.43 -5.62
CA ALA A 26 -1.25 -8.46 -6.38
C ALA A 26 -2.62 -8.86 -5.80
N PHE A 27 -3.21 -8.08 -4.85
CA PHE A 27 -3.96 -8.74 -3.81
C PHE A 27 -5.46 -8.39 -3.66
N ILE A 28 -6.05 -7.44 -4.37
CA ILE A 28 -7.34 -6.87 -3.98
C ILE A 28 -8.50 -7.23 -4.92
N LYS A 29 -8.71 -8.49 -5.20
CA LYS A 29 -9.91 -8.88 -5.99
C LYS A 29 -11.15 -9.25 -5.16
N GLU A 30 -11.00 -9.50 -3.86
CA GLU A 30 -12.11 -9.98 -3.03
C GLU A 30 -12.51 -9.08 -1.83
N ALA A 31 -11.65 -8.16 -1.41
CA ALA A 31 -11.92 -7.33 -0.23
C ALA A 31 -12.74 -6.07 -0.55
N GLY A 32 -12.78 -5.68 -1.80
CA GLY A 32 -13.37 -4.42 -2.23
C GLY A 32 -14.89 -4.35 -2.25
N GLU A 33 -15.58 -5.47 -2.26
CA GLU A 33 -17.05 -5.47 -2.25
C GLU A 33 -17.68 -5.02 -0.93
N LYS A 34 -16.90 -4.94 0.14
CA LYS A 34 -17.43 -4.61 1.48
C LYS A 34 -17.25 -3.16 1.93
N LEU A 35 -16.44 -2.36 1.24
CA LEU A 35 -16.21 -0.96 1.63
C LEU A 35 -17.12 0.05 0.93
N PHE A 36 -17.58 -0.29 -0.25
CA PHE A 36 -18.66 0.46 -0.92
C PHE A 36 -19.92 -0.40 -0.83
N GLY A 37 -20.70 -0.17 0.24
CA GLY A 37 -21.91 -0.92 0.52
C GLY A 37 -22.69 -1.26 -0.75
N SER A 38 -23.28 -2.46 -0.77
CA SER A 38 -24.21 -2.93 -1.78
C SER A 38 -25.44 -2.00 -1.90
N GLY A 39 -25.18 -0.79 -2.38
CA GLY A 39 -26.19 0.11 -2.88
C GLY A 39 -26.43 -0.27 -4.32
N GLU A 40 -27.57 -0.87 -4.61
CA GLU A 40 -28.08 -1.07 -5.95
C GLU A 40 -28.03 0.26 -6.72
N ALA A 41 -26.96 0.50 -7.44
CA ALA A 41 -26.93 1.52 -8.47
C ALA A 41 -27.63 0.92 -9.69
N LYS A 42 -28.96 1.00 -9.66
CA LYS A 42 -29.83 0.70 -10.78
C LYS A 42 -29.55 1.72 -11.87
N ALA A 43 -29.04 1.20 -12.98
CA ALA A 43 -29.09 1.75 -14.33
C ALA A 43 -29.28 3.27 -14.46
N ALA A 44 -28.22 3.95 -14.75
CA ALA A 44 -28.24 5.19 -15.50
C ALA A 44 -27.28 5.06 -16.68
N THR A 45 -27.85 4.71 -17.81
CA THR A 45 -27.67 5.24 -19.17
C THR A 45 -26.37 5.99 -19.48
N ALA A 46 -25.69 5.47 -20.47
CA ALA A 46 -24.53 5.90 -21.21
C ALA A 46 -23.18 5.47 -20.62
N PRO A 47 -22.29 4.93 -21.46
CA PRO A 47 -20.93 4.65 -21.02
C PRO A 47 -20.31 5.99 -20.63
N ALA A 48 -20.05 6.17 -19.32
CA ALA A 48 -19.27 7.28 -18.86
C ALA A 48 -17.92 7.22 -19.60
N ASP A 49 -17.52 8.35 -20.22
CA ASP A 49 -16.20 8.46 -20.80
C ASP A 49 -15.16 7.90 -19.79
N PRO A 50 -14.30 6.95 -20.20
CA PRO A 50 -13.33 6.34 -19.31
C PRO A 50 -12.50 7.36 -18.53
N ALA A 51 -12.17 8.49 -19.14
CA ALA A 51 -11.44 9.57 -18.47
C ALA A 51 -12.24 10.17 -17.31
N THR A 52 -13.56 10.37 -17.49
CA THR A 52 -14.43 10.88 -16.42
C THR A 52 -14.60 9.84 -15.30
N ALA A 53 -14.70 8.56 -15.65
CA ALA A 53 -14.78 7.48 -14.66
C ALA A 53 -13.49 7.36 -13.84
N ASN A 54 -12.34 7.41 -14.50
CA ASN A 54 -11.02 7.38 -13.86
C ASN A 54 -10.82 8.59 -12.92
N ALA A 55 -11.19 9.80 -13.34
CA ALA A 55 -11.11 10.99 -12.49
C ALA A 55 -11.99 10.88 -11.23
N LYS A 56 -13.21 10.35 -11.35
CA LYS A 56 -14.09 10.11 -10.19
C LYS A 56 -13.52 9.06 -9.24
N ALA A 57 -12.95 7.98 -9.76
CA ALA A 57 -12.31 6.95 -8.95
C ALA A 57 -11.07 7.51 -8.23
N ALA A 58 -10.23 8.25 -8.92
CA ALA A 58 -9.07 8.92 -8.32
C ALA A 58 -9.47 9.88 -7.20
N GLN A 59 -10.53 10.68 -7.42
CA GLN A 59 -11.07 11.58 -6.40
C GLN A 59 -11.60 10.82 -5.18
N ALA A 60 -12.33 9.72 -5.39
CA ALA A 60 -12.84 8.90 -4.28
C ALA A 60 -11.70 8.28 -3.44
N ILE A 61 -10.63 7.83 -4.07
CA ILE A 61 -9.43 7.32 -3.38
C ILE A 61 -8.74 8.45 -2.61
N HIS A 62 -8.59 9.63 -3.23
CA HIS A 62 -8.03 10.81 -2.57
C HIS A 62 -8.83 11.17 -1.32
N ASP A 63 -10.15 11.30 -1.44
CA ASP A 63 -11.04 11.68 -0.33
C ASP A 63 -11.02 10.62 0.80
N TYR A 64 -10.88 9.35 0.46
CA TYR A 64 -10.71 8.30 1.45
C TYR A 64 -9.41 8.48 2.24
N ILE A 65 -8.27 8.77 1.57
CA ILE A 65 -6.98 9.00 2.23
C ILE A 65 -7.04 10.26 3.11
N VAL A 66 -7.73 11.32 2.65
CA VAL A 66 -8.00 12.54 3.43
C VAL A 66 -8.83 12.23 4.68
N ALA A 67 -9.90 11.44 4.55
CA ALA A 67 -10.74 11.02 5.68
C ALA A 67 -9.97 10.23 6.72
N LEU A 68 -8.98 9.46 6.31
CA LEU A 68 -8.05 8.75 7.21
C LEU A 68 -7.00 9.69 7.86
N LYS A 69 -6.96 10.97 7.49
CA LYS A 69 -5.97 11.96 7.95
C LYS A 69 -4.53 11.57 7.62
N LEU A 70 -4.32 10.89 6.50
CA LEU A 70 -3.03 10.45 6.01
C LEU A 70 -2.50 11.33 4.86
N ALA A 71 -3.36 12.14 4.24
CA ALA A 71 -3.03 12.91 3.04
C ALA A 71 -2.01 14.03 3.32
N PRO A 72 -0.84 14.02 2.68
CA PRO A 72 0.04 15.17 2.65
C PRO A 72 -0.58 16.29 1.79
N PRO A 73 -0.15 17.56 1.95
CA PRO A 73 -0.72 18.69 1.23
C PRO A 73 -0.58 18.59 -0.30
N ASP A 74 0.43 17.87 -0.77
CA ASP A 74 0.76 17.66 -2.18
C ASP A 74 0.34 16.28 -2.70
N LEU A 75 -0.61 15.59 -2.02
CA LEU A 75 -1.09 14.29 -2.44
C LEU A 75 -1.72 14.34 -3.83
N GLY A 76 -1.13 13.60 -4.75
CA GLY A 76 -1.66 13.35 -6.09
C GLY A 76 -2.12 11.91 -6.25
N ILE A 77 -3.32 11.72 -6.75
CA ILE A 77 -3.87 10.39 -7.06
C ILE A 77 -4.33 10.38 -8.52
N SER A 78 -3.94 9.34 -9.24
CA SER A 78 -4.54 9.02 -10.53
C SER A 78 -4.93 7.55 -10.58
N PHE A 79 -5.96 7.24 -11.35
CA PHE A 79 -6.46 5.88 -11.52
C PHE A 79 -6.66 5.57 -13.00
N ASP A 80 -6.23 4.40 -13.41
CA ASP A 80 -6.48 3.85 -14.73
C ASP A 80 -7.32 2.58 -14.62
N SER A 81 -8.56 2.66 -15.07
CA SER A 81 -9.51 1.53 -15.01
C SER A 81 -9.16 0.39 -15.96
N ALA A 82 -8.39 0.64 -17.02
CA ALA A 82 -8.00 -0.40 -17.98
C ALA A 82 -7.00 -1.38 -17.36
N SER A 83 -6.08 -0.87 -16.54
CA SER A 83 -5.08 -1.66 -15.81
C SER A 83 -5.43 -1.87 -14.34
N SER A 84 -6.49 -1.20 -13.83
CA SER A 84 -6.82 -1.15 -12.39
C SER A 84 -5.63 -0.63 -11.54
N LEU A 85 -4.84 0.27 -12.11
CA LEU A 85 -3.64 0.85 -11.52
C LEU A 85 -3.97 2.18 -10.84
N VAL A 86 -3.57 2.32 -9.59
CA VAL A 86 -3.52 3.61 -8.90
C VAL A 86 -2.08 4.12 -8.87
N THR A 87 -1.86 5.35 -9.28
CA THR A 87 -0.58 6.05 -9.05
C THR A 87 -0.74 7.04 -7.90
N VAL A 88 0.13 6.93 -6.90
CA VAL A 88 0.15 7.80 -5.72
C VAL A 88 1.44 8.62 -5.70
N SER A 89 1.32 9.94 -5.63
CA SER A 89 2.45 10.88 -5.61
C SER A 89 2.32 11.91 -4.49
N GLY A 90 3.43 12.56 -4.15
CA GLY A 90 3.49 13.58 -3.10
C GLY A 90 4.65 13.34 -2.14
N THR A 91 4.65 14.05 -1.00
CA THR A 91 5.70 13.97 0.01
C THR A 91 5.13 13.59 1.36
N ALA A 92 5.31 12.33 1.75
CA ALA A 92 4.91 11.87 3.07
C ALA A 92 5.88 12.39 4.16
N PRO A 93 5.39 12.74 5.35
CA PRO A 93 6.24 13.25 6.43
C PRO A 93 7.25 12.22 6.92
N ASP A 94 6.89 10.95 6.90
CA ASP A 94 7.70 9.83 7.35
C ASP A 94 7.37 8.55 6.58
N GLN A 95 8.21 7.53 6.75
CA GLN A 95 8.07 6.24 6.08
C GLN A 95 6.77 5.51 6.48
N ALA A 96 6.39 5.60 7.75
CA ALA A 96 5.17 4.96 8.23
C ALA A 96 3.92 5.53 7.56
N THR A 97 3.85 6.85 7.39
CA THR A 97 2.75 7.53 6.69
C THR A 97 2.74 7.18 5.21
N ARG A 98 3.89 7.18 4.54
CA ARG A 98 4.01 6.72 3.14
C ARG A 98 3.41 5.32 2.96
N GLU A 99 3.82 4.38 3.80
CA GLU A 99 3.35 2.99 3.74
C GLU A 99 1.85 2.87 4.02
N LYS A 100 1.32 3.65 4.96
CA LYS A 100 -0.12 3.71 5.24
C LYS A 100 -0.93 4.28 4.08
N ILE A 101 -0.43 5.30 3.39
CA ILE A 101 -1.08 5.86 2.19
C ILE A 101 -1.16 4.79 1.10
N LEU A 102 -0.06 4.08 0.83
CA LEU A 102 -0.02 3.02 -0.17
C LEU A 102 -0.98 1.87 0.17
N LEU A 103 -1.03 1.46 1.44
CA LEU A 103 -1.99 0.46 1.92
C LEU A 103 -3.43 0.94 1.77
N ALA A 104 -3.72 2.19 2.13
CA ALA A 104 -5.06 2.75 2.00
C ALA A 104 -5.51 2.77 0.53
N ALA A 105 -4.64 3.22 -0.38
CA ALA A 105 -4.92 3.22 -1.82
C ALA A 105 -5.10 1.80 -2.36
N GLY A 106 -4.21 0.89 -1.99
CA GLY A 106 -4.22 -0.49 -2.44
C GLY A 106 -5.39 -1.32 -1.90
N ASN A 107 -5.94 -0.99 -0.72
CA ASN A 107 -7.10 -1.67 -0.14
C ASN A 107 -8.45 -1.14 -0.69
N VAL A 108 -8.44 -0.26 -1.68
CA VAL A 108 -9.68 0.18 -2.34
C VAL A 108 -10.14 -0.84 -3.37
N ALA A 109 -11.44 -1.09 -3.38
CA ALA A 109 -12.08 -1.99 -4.35
C ALA A 109 -11.80 -1.56 -5.79
N GLY A 110 -11.40 -2.52 -6.62
CA GLY A 110 -11.11 -2.27 -8.02
C GLY A 110 -9.69 -1.80 -8.31
N VAL A 111 -8.84 -1.62 -7.29
CA VAL A 111 -7.41 -1.41 -7.45
C VAL A 111 -6.72 -2.77 -7.48
N ALA A 112 -5.98 -3.05 -8.55
CA ALA A 112 -5.17 -4.25 -8.70
C ALA A 112 -3.70 -3.98 -8.38
N GLU A 113 -3.25 -2.75 -8.64
CA GLU A 113 -1.85 -2.36 -8.49
C GLU A 113 -1.74 -0.91 -8.01
N VAL A 114 -0.70 -0.61 -7.23
CA VAL A 114 -0.38 0.74 -6.78
C VAL A 114 1.02 1.12 -7.22
N GLU A 115 1.13 2.12 -8.09
CA GLU A 115 2.39 2.74 -8.46
C GLU A 115 2.77 3.79 -7.42
N ASN A 116 3.90 3.56 -6.75
CA ASN A 116 4.39 4.45 -5.71
C ASN A 116 5.35 5.52 -6.26
N LYS A 117 4.90 6.77 -6.26
CA LYS A 117 5.71 7.97 -6.56
C LYS A 117 5.81 8.91 -5.36
N LEU A 118 5.52 8.40 -4.15
CA LEU A 118 5.70 9.18 -2.92
C LEU A 118 7.18 9.28 -2.56
N SER A 119 7.62 10.48 -2.24
CA SER A 119 8.85 10.73 -1.49
C SER A 119 8.58 10.74 0.01
N VAL A 120 9.62 10.68 0.82
CA VAL A 120 9.54 10.82 2.28
C VAL A 120 10.43 11.97 2.74
N ALA A 121 9.90 12.80 3.64
CA ALA A 121 10.68 13.89 4.23
C ALA A 121 11.72 13.36 5.23
N ARG A 122 11.39 12.27 5.94
CA ARG A 122 12.29 11.60 6.88
C ARG A 122 12.36 10.11 6.57
N ALA A 123 13.55 9.64 6.17
CA ALA A 123 13.80 8.23 5.95
C ALA A 123 13.86 7.47 7.29
N GLU A 124 13.11 6.38 7.37
CA GLU A 124 13.07 5.44 8.50
C GLU A 124 13.12 4.01 7.94
N PRO A 125 13.41 3.00 8.77
CA PRO A 125 13.36 1.61 8.34
C PRO A 125 12.01 1.24 7.75
N GLU A 126 12.03 0.54 6.62
CA GLU A 126 10.81 0.06 5.97
C GLU A 126 10.15 -1.05 6.79
N ALA A 127 8.83 -1.06 6.82
CA ALA A 127 8.08 -2.13 7.43
C ALA A 127 8.02 -3.35 6.50
N GLN A 128 7.78 -4.52 7.08
CA GLN A 128 7.37 -5.70 6.34
C GLN A 128 5.86 -5.67 6.13
N PHE A 129 5.37 -6.45 5.15
CA PHE A 129 3.95 -6.56 4.87
C PHE A 129 3.50 -8.02 4.97
N HIS A 130 2.28 -8.22 5.44
CA HIS A 130 1.67 -9.53 5.55
C HIS A 130 0.25 -9.51 5.01
N THR A 131 -0.02 -10.41 4.06
CA THR A 131 -1.37 -10.66 3.60
C THR A 131 -2.04 -11.64 4.55
N VAL A 132 -3.14 -11.22 5.15
CA VAL A 132 -3.94 -12.05 6.05
C VAL A 132 -4.50 -13.24 5.30
N VAL A 133 -4.29 -14.44 5.82
CA VAL A 133 -4.89 -15.67 5.32
C VAL A 133 -5.98 -16.16 6.28
N ARG A 134 -6.81 -17.07 5.80
CA ARG A 134 -7.89 -17.63 6.63
C ARG A 134 -7.32 -18.29 7.88
N GLY A 135 -7.82 -17.88 9.04
CA GLY A 135 -7.37 -18.37 10.35
C GLY A 135 -6.28 -17.54 11.02
N ASP A 136 -5.76 -16.51 10.35
CA ASP A 136 -4.83 -15.59 10.99
C ASP A 136 -5.48 -14.78 12.09
N THR A 137 -4.68 -14.47 13.11
CA THR A 137 -4.97 -13.48 14.14
C THR A 137 -3.77 -12.55 14.28
N LEU A 138 -3.96 -11.33 14.75
CA LEU A 138 -2.82 -10.41 14.98
C LEU A 138 -1.80 -11.03 15.95
N SER A 139 -2.24 -11.81 16.94
CA SER A 139 -1.34 -12.49 17.87
C SER A 139 -0.51 -13.58 17.18
N ALA A 140 -1.11 -14.36 16.27
CA ALA A 140 -0.37 -15.36 15.48
C ALA A 140 0.64 -14.70 14.55
N ILE A 141 0.24 -13.61 13.91
CA ILE A 141 1.12 -12.80 13.03
C ILE A 141 2.27 -12.20 13.87
N ALA A 142 1.98 -11.62 15.04
CA ALA A 142 3.00 -11.07 15.93
C ALA A 142 4.00 -12.16 16.38
N LYS A 143 3.52 -13.35 16.70
CA LYS A 143 4.39 -14.48 17.02
C LYS A 143 5.31 -14.87 15.86
N LYS A 144 4.77 -14.84 14.63
CA LYS A 144 5.52 -15.17 13.41
C LYS A 144 6.63 -14.17 13.14
N PHE A 145 6.34 -12.86 13.23
CA PHE A 145 7.28 -11.79 12.85
C PHE A 145 8.16 -11.33 14.00
N TYR A 146 7.66 -11.38 15.23
CA TYR A 146 8.34 -10.85 16.42
C TYR A 146 8.76 -11.92 17.42
N GLY A 147 8.35 -13.18 17.22
CA GLY A 147 8.61 -14.24 18.16
C GLY A 147 7.70 -14.23 19.41
N ASP A 148 6.85 -13.19 19.57
CA ASP A 148 6.00 -12.98 20.74
C ASP A 148 4.58 -12.56 20.33
N ALA A 149 3.59 -13.39 20.69
CA ALA A 149 2.19 -13.14 20.41
C ALA A 149 1.64 -11.87 21.10
N ASN A 150 2.22 -11.50 22.26
CA ASN A 150 1.78 -10.33 23.03
C ASN A 150 2.17 -9.01 22.37
N LYS A 151 3.03 -9.02 21.33
CA LYS A 151 3.38 -7.85 20.55
C LYS A 151 2.37 -7.48 19.46
N TYR A 152 1.23 -8.15 19.39
CA TYR A 152 0.17 -7.81 18.43
C TYR A 152 -0.30 -6.34 18.48
N PRO A 153 -0.25 -5.62 19.63
CA PRO A 153 -0.62 -4.21 19.65
C PRO A 153 0.27 -3.35 18.75
N LEU A 154 1.54 -3.71 18.55
CA LEU A 154 2.44 -3.00 17.61
C LEU A 154 1.90 -3.07 16.19
N ILE A 155 1.43 -4.26 15.78
CA ILE A 155 0.82 -4.44 14.46
C ILE A 155 -0.49 -3.67 14.38
N PHE A 156 -1.33 -3.74 15.40
CA PHE A 156 -2.61 -3.02 15.45
C PHE A 156 -2.42 -1.50 15.29
N GLU A 157 -1.56 -0.90 16.11
CA GLU A 157 -1.27 0.54 16.06
C GLU A 157 -0.66 0.96 14.71
N ALA A 158 0.20 0.11 14.15
CA ALA A 158 0.83 0.39 12.85
C ALA A 158 -0.18 0.40 11.68
N ASN A 159 -1.34 -0.24 11.85
CA ASN A 159 -2.39 -0.33 10.83
C ASN A 159 -3.59 0.60 11.09
N LYS A 160 -3.54 1.41 12.14
CA LYS A 160 -4.50 2.50 12.31
C LYS A 160 -4.23 3.63 11.31
N PRO A 161 -5.26 4.32 10.84
CA PRO A 161 -6.68 4.21 11.18
C PRO A 161 -7.45 3.16 10.35
N MET A 162 -6.82 2.49 9.39
CA MET A 162 -7.50 1.52 8.50
C MET A 162 -8.04 0.30 9.29
N LEU A 163 -7.33 -0.14 10.32
CA LEU A 163 -7.76 -1.20 11.21
C LEU A 163 -8.36 -0.58 12.49
N SER A 164 -9.67 -0.74 12.68
CA SER A 164 -10.41 -0.16 13.81
C SER A 164 -10.45 -1.06 15.05
N HIS A 165 -10.24 -2.38 14.90
CA HIS A 165 -10.26 -3.35 15.99
C HIS A 165 -9.33 -4.52 15.66
N PRO A 166 -8.57 -5.06 16.64
CA PRO A 166 -7.60 -6.11 16.37
C PRO A 166 -8.21 -7.41 15.83
N ASP A 167 -9.47 -7.70 16.15
CA ASP A 167 -10.16 -8.91 15.68
C ASP A 167 -10.87 -8.72 14.32
N LYS A 168 -10.82 -7.50 13.76
CA LYS A 168 -11.47 -7.18 12.47
C LYS A 168 -10.51 -7.25 11.30
N ILE A 169 -9.64 -8.26 11.29
CA ILE A 169 -8.85 -8.61 10.13
C ILE A 169 -9.59 -9.63 9.27
N TYR A 170 -9.39 -9.62 7.97
CA TYR A 170 -10.06 -10.53 7.04
C TYR A 170 -9.06 -11.10 6.03
N PRO A 171 -9.30 -12.33 5.56
CA PRO A 171 -8.46 -12.92 4.53
C PRO A 171 -8.35 -11.98 3.34
N GLY A 172 -7.12 -11.80 2.93
CA GLY A 172 -6.85 -10.94 1.84
C GLY A 172 -6.47 -9.52 2.23
N GLN A 173 -6.71 -9.05 3.42
CA GLN A 173 -6.24 -7.75 3.92
C GLN A 173 -4.72 -7.73 4.02
N MET A 174 -4.11 -6.66 3.54
CA MET A 174 -2.69 -6.42 3.75
C MET A 174 -2.46 -5.62 5.02
N LEU A 175 -1.52 -6.07 5.83
CA LEU A 175 -1.13 -5.45 7.08
C LEU A 175 0.33 -5.00 7.03
N ARG A 176 0.59 -3.83 7.59
CA ARG A 176 1.92 -3.32 7.87
C ARG A 176 2.46 -3.95 9.15
N ILE A 177 3.67 -4.49 9.09
CA ILE A 177 4.40 -5.09 10.21
C ILE A 177 5.62 -4.21 10.49
N PRO A 178 5.55 -3.27 11.44
CA PRO A 178 6.65 -2.36 11.71
C PRO A 178 7.88 -3.11 12.24
N PRO A 179 9.10 -2.60 12.02
CA PRO A 179 10.29 -3.13 12.65
C PRO A 179 10.17 -3.02 14.17
N GLN A 180 10.80 -3.94 14.88
CA GLN A 180 10.97 -3.82 16.33
C GLN A 180 12.04 -2.76 16.57
N GLY A 181 11.69 -1.68 17.27
CA GLY A 181 12.63 -0.70 17.78
C GLY A 181 13.47 -1.26 18.90
#